data_0ba90e7cbaf74b5164fd1b26a6464381
#
_entry.id   0ba90e7cbaf74b5164fd1b26a6464381
#
_cell.length_a   1.000
_cell.length_b   1.000
_cell.length_c   1.000
_cell.angle_alpha   90.00
_cell.angle_beta   90.00
_cell.angle_gamma   90.00
#
_symmetry.space_group_name_H-M   'P 1'
#
loop_
_entity.id
_entity.type
_entity.pdbx_description
1 polymer ?
#
loop_
_entity_poly.entity_id
_entity_poly.type
_entity_poly.pdbx_seq_one_letter_code
_entity_poly.pdbx_strand_id
1 'polypeptide(L)'
;MMYTRKEEKQLVLSDYSEFSAYGRVLRSSTDVNTELYRSEEPTGWKLAELPVTDRTIVSMSLHDNTPEAFIPLEGTAVLKVATKSDFSDCKTFLIDRPLVINASVWHGLASPGADARLLLVESKDVNLIKKPIKED
;
A
#
# COMPACT_ATOMS: atom_id res chain seq x y z
N MET A 1 27.11 -18.31 3.94
CA MET A 1 25.68 -18.59 3.59
C MET A 1 25.48 -18.44 2.10
N MET A 2 24.82 -19.40 1.51
CA MET A 2 24.51 -19.32 0.08
C MET A 2 23.11 -18.75 -0.11
N TYR A 3 23.02 -17.76 -0.94
CA TYR A 3 21.73 -17.22 -1.32
C TYR A 3 21.07 -18.11 -2.36
N THR A 4 19.78 -18.26 -2.22
CA THR A 4 18.99 -18.82 -3.31
C THR A 4 18.76 -17.74 -4.37
N ARG A 5 18.37 -18.14 -5.57
CA ARG A 5 18.06 -17.19 -6.62
C ARG A 5 16.93 -16.23 -6.19
N LYS A 6 15.98 -16.71 -5.39
CA LYS A 6 14.88 -15.87 -4.88
C LYS A 6 15.38 -14.77 -3.95
N GLU A 7 16.35 -15.09 -3.09
CA GLU A 7 16.89 -14.12 -2.14
C GLU A 7 17.66 -13.01 -2.84
N GLU A 8 18.17 -13.31 -4.03
CA GLU A 8 18.90 -12.35 -4.85
C GLU A 8 17.98 -11.55 -5.79
N LYS A 9 16.68 -11.88 -5.81
CA LYS A 9 15.74 -11.23 -6.71
C LYS A 9 15.65 -9.75 -6.42
N GLN A 10 15.99 -8.95 -7.42
CA GLN A 10 16.01 -7.51 -7.30
C GLN A 10 14.59 -6.94 -7.17
N LEU A 11 14.41 -6.00 -6.24
CA LEU A 11 13.19 -5.24 -6.11
C LEU A 11 13.17 -4.17 -7.20
N VAL A 12 12.11 -4.15 -8.00
CA VAL A 12 11.92 -3.13 -9.04
C VAL A 12 10.78 -2.21 -8.61
N LEU A 13 11.10 -0.93 -8.46
CA LEU A 13 10.12 0.09 -8.09
C LEU A 13 9.58 0.78 -9.33
N SER A 14 8.28 1.03 -9.33
CA SER A 14 7.62 1.78 -10.38
C SER A 14 7.62 3.27 -10.06
N ASP A 15 7.57 4.10 -11.10
CA ASP A 15 7.46 5.54 -10.97
C ASP A 15 6.04 5.92 -10.56
N TYR A 16 5.88 6.95 -9.74
CA TYR A 16 4.57 7.40 -9.28
C TYR A 16 3.66 7.90 -10.40
N SER A 17 4.21 8.23 -11.57
CA SER A 17 3.38 8.55 -12.73
C SER A 17 2.43 7.41 -13.12
N GLU A 18 2.76 6.18 -12.72
CA GLU A 18 1.97 4.99 -12.99
C GLU A 18 0.95 4.67 -11.89
N PHE A 19 0.88 5.47 -10.83
CA PHE A 19 0.06 5.15 -9.67
C PHE A 19 -1.43 5.44 -9.87
N SER A 20 -1.80 6.27 -10.84
CA SER A 20 -3.18 6.72 -11.02
C SER A 20 -4.20 5.59 -11.25
N ALA A 21 -3.75 4.44 -11.75
CA ALA A 21 -4.62 3.27 -11.93
C ALA A 21 -5.01 2.61 -10.59
N TYR A 22 -4.26 2.88 -9.53
CA TYR A 22 -4.42 2.22 -8.23
C TYR A 22 -4.95 3.14 -7.15
N GLY A 23 -4.67 4.44 -7.24
CA GLY A 23 -5.03 5.37 -6.21
C GLY A 23 -4.55 6.77 -6.51
N ARG A 24 -4.21 7.49 -5.46
CA ARG A 24 -3.82 8.89 -5.54
C ARG A 24 -2.67 9.17 -4.59
N VAL A 25 -1.65 9.86 -5.09
CA VAL A 25 -0.59 10.42 -4.25
C VAL A 25 -1.12 11.74 -3.68
N LEU A 26 -1.02 11.91 -2.36
CA LEU A 26 -1.46 13.12 -1.71
C LEU A 26 -0.34 14.15 -1.74
N ARG A 27 -0.68 15.37 -2.16
CA ARG A 27 0.27 16.47 -2.25
C ARG A 27 0.14 17.35 -1.02
N SER A 28 1.27 17.68 -0.42
CA SER A 28 1.29 18.71 0.60
C SER A 28 1.08 20.07 -0.05
N SER A 29 0.49 20.99 0.73
CA SER A 29 0.23 22.36 0.32
C SER A 29 0.76 23.30 1.39
N THR A 30 1.15 24.52 0.98
CA THR A 30 1.49 25.58 1.91
C THR A 30 0.25 26.27 2.46
N ASP A 31 -0.92 26.04 1.86
CA ASP A 31 -2.17 26.61 2.33
C ASP A 31 -2.67 25.90 3.57
N VAL A 32 -3.19 26.69 4.53
CA VAL A 32 -3.74 26.13 5.76
C VAL A 32 -5.07 25.44 5.48
N ASN A 33 -5.26 24.27 6.07
CA ASN A 33 -6.50 23.48 5.95
C ASN A 33 -6.86 23.05 4.53
N THR A 34 -5.84 22.84 3.68
CA THR A 34 -6.07 22.30 2.36
C THR A 34 -6.58 20.86 2.44
N GLU A 35 -7.70 20.59 1.80
CA GLU A 35 -8.23 19.24 1.69
C GLU A 35 -7.41 18.46 0.66
N LEU A 36 -6.77 17.37 1.09
CA LEU A 36 -5.94 16.53 0.22
C LEU A 36 -6.74 15.39 -0.40
N TYR A 37 -7.77 14.93 0.27
CA TYR A 37 -8.60 13.83 -0.18
C TYR A 37 -9.92 13.84 0.56
N ARG A 38 -10.99 13.48 -0.13
CA ARG A 38 -12.31 13.28 0.47
C ARG A 38 -12.91 11.98 -0.04
N SER A 39 -13.38 11.14 0.88
CA SER A 39 -14.16 9.96 0.51
C SER A 39 -15.63 10.35 0.38
N GLU A 40 -16.29 9.82 -0.63
CA GLU A 40 -17.72 10.00 -0.80
C GLU A 40 -18.54 9.06 0.08
N GLU A 41 -17.90 8.12 0.75
CA GLU A 41 -18.58 7.15 1.59
C GLU A 41 -19.04 7.78 2.90
N PRO A 42 -20.31 7.65 3.29
CA PRO A 42 -20.85 8.29 4.50
C PRO A 42 -20.59 7.50 5.78
N THR A 43 -19.65 6.59 5.79
CA THR A 43 -19.38 5.74 6.95
C THR A 43 -18.33 6.36 7.86
N GLY A 44 -18.28 5.90 9.12
CA GLY A 44 -17.22 6.26 10.03
C GLY A 44 -15.86 5.75 9.55
N TRP A 45 -14.80 6.33 10.08
CA TRP A 45 -13.42 5.98 9.70
C TRP A 45 -12.60 5.64 10.93
N LYS A 46 -11.44 5.03 10.71
CA LYS A 46 -10.49 4.72 11.77
C LYS A 46 -9.08 5.10 11.35
N LEU A 47 -8.29 5.43 12.35
CA LEU A 47 -6.85 5.61 12.24
C LEU A 47 -6.19 4.45 12.96
N ALA A 48 -5.14 3.89 12.36
CA ALA A 48 -4.38 2.83 13.00
C ALA A 48 -2.90 2.97 12.66
N GLU A 49 -2.04 2.64 13.60
CA GLU A 49 -0.63 2.42 13.30
C GLU A 49 -0.47 1.02 12.74
N LEU A 50 0.24 0.93 11.63
CA LEU A 50 0.51 -0.33 10.97
C LEU A 50 2.01 -0.58 10.97
N PRO A 51 2.51 -1.49 11.81
CA PRO A 51 3.90 -1.91 11.70
C PRO A 51 4.08 -2.79 10.47
N VAL A 52 5.15 -2.55 9.71
CA VAL A 52 5.50 -3.33 8.53
C VAL A 52 6.82 -4.02 8.86
N THR A 53 6.76 -5.32 9.07
CA THR A 53 7.88 -6.12 9.56
C THR A 53 8.33 -7.20 8.59
N ASP A 54 7.53 -7.51 7.58
CA ASP A 54 7.91 -8.48 6.55
C ASP A 54 8.92 -7.85 5.60
N ARG A 55 9.98 -8.57 5.25
CA ARG A 55 11.01 -8.09 4.32
C ARG A 55 10.60 -8.26 2.87
N THR A 56 9.69 -9.18 2.61
CA THR A 56 9.11 -9.40 1.28
C THR A 56 7.60 -9.42 1.39
N ILE A 57 6.92 -9.16 0.28
CA ILE A 57 5.46 -9.14 0.25
C ILE A 57 4.97 -10.57 0.12
N VAL A 58 4.33 -11.08 1.17
CA VAL A 58 3.93 -12.50 1.27
C VAL A 58 2.46 -12.72 0.96
N SER A 59 1.64 -11.66 0.98
CA SER A 59 0.22 -11.75 0.69
C SER A 59 -0.30 -10.43 0.16
N MET A 60 -1.44 -10.50 -0.54
CA MET A 60 -2.16 -9.34 -1.02
C MET A 60 -3.55 -9.33 -0.40
N SER A 61 -3.99 -8.16 0.00
CA SER A 61 -5.32 -7.94 0.57
C SER A 61 -6.13 -7.03 -0.33
N LEU A 62 -7.46 -7.15 -0.25
CA LEU A 62 -8.37 -6.32 -1.02
C LEU A 62 -9.53 -5.89 -0.10
N HIS A 63 -9.84 -4.60 -0.14
CA HIS A 63 -11.02 -4.06 0.52
C HIS A 63 -11.96 -3.55 -0.56
N ASP A 64 -13.14 -4.13 -0.67
CA ASP A 64 -14.09 -3.77 -1.72
C ASP A 64 -15.01 -2.61 -1.33
N ASN A 65 -15.00 -2.21 -0.06
CA ASN A 65 -15.91 -1.20 0.47
C ASN A 65 -15.24 0.10 0.91
N THR A 66 -13.91 0.23 0.82
CA THR A 66 -13.22 1.42 1.30
C THR A 66 -11.92 1.66 0.57
N PRO A 67 -11.61 2.91 0.20
CA PRO A 67 -10.22 3.27 -0.06
C PRO A 67 -9.43 3.24 1.25
N GLU A 68 -8.12 3.25 1.13
CA GLU A 68 -7.22 3.17 2.26
C GLU A 68 -6.06 4.14 2.07
N ALA A 69 -5.81 4.99 3.05
CA ALA A 69 -4.69 5.92 3.02
C ALA A 69 -3.52 5.38 3.84
N PHE A 70 -2.32 5.54 3.31
CA PHE A 70 -1.07 5.21 3.99
C PHE A 70 -0.22 6.47 4.13
N ILE A 71 0.19 6.76 5.35
CA ILE A 71 1.06 7.90 5.66
C ILE A 71 2.33 7.34 6.31
N PRO A 72 3.52 7.59 5.74
CA PRO A 72 4.74 7.08 6.36
C PRO A 72 5.04 7.80 7.67
N LEU A 73 5.30 7.04 8.73
CA LEU A 73 5.68 7.57 10.04
C LEU A 73 7.15 7.34 10.33
N GLU A 74 7.65 6.14 10.02
CA GLU A 74 9.01 5.75 10.38
C GLU A 74 9.48 4.64 9.44
N GLY A 75 10.74 4.70 9.03
CA GLY A 75 11.33 3.69 8.17
C GLY A 75 10.84 3.76 6.74
N THR A 76 11.17 2.75 5.96
CA THR A 76 10.88 2.69 4.53
C THR A 76 10.07 1.44 4.22
N ALA A 77 8.88 1.63 3.68
CA ALA A 77 8.03 0.55 3.23
C ALA A 77 7.80 0.62 1.72
N VAL A 78 7.48 -0.52 1.14
CA VAL A 78 7.05 -0.64 -0.25
C VAL A 78 5.64 -1.19 -0.31
N LEU A 79 4.90 -0.76 -1.32
CA LEU A 79 3.51 -1.14 -1.55
C LEU A 79 3.41 -1.81 -2.92
N LYS A 80 2.95 -3.04 -2.93
CA LYS A 80 2.61 -3.74 -4.17
C LYS A 80 1.11 -3.63 -4.38
N VAL A 81 0.71 -3.29 -5.59
CA VAL A 81 -0.71 -3.12 -5.95
C VAL A 81 -1.02 -3.84 -7.24
N ALA A 82 -2.26 -4.27 -7.37
CA ALA A 82 -2.77 -4.91 -8.57
C ALA A 82 -4.29 -4.68 -8.66
N THR A 83 -4.82 -4.59 -9.88
CA THR A 83 -6.26 -4.51 -10.10
C THR A 83 -6.85 -5.87 -10.45
N LYS A 84 -6.02 -6.80 -10.94
CA LYS A 84 -6.46 -8.12 -11.36
C LYS A 84 -6.21 -9.17 -10.29
N SER A 85 -7.12 -10.11 -10.16
CA SER A 85 -7.07 -11.12 -9.10
C SER A 85 -5.93 -12.12 -9.25
N ASP A 86 -5.36 -12.24 -10.44
CA ASP A 86 -4.16 -13.05 -10.68
C ASP A 86 -2.86 -12.26 -10.49
N PHE A 87 -2.98 -10.96 -10.14
CA PHE A 87 -1.87 -10.04 -9.93
C PHE A 87 -1.01 -9.79 -11.16
N SER A 88 -1.53 -10.08 -12.35
CA SER A 88 -0.74 -9.96 -13.60
C SER A 88 -0.35 -8.52 -13.91
N ASP A 89 -1.10 -7.54 -13.39
CA ASP A 89 -0.82 -6.12 -13.59
C ASP A 89 -0.10 -5.48 -12.39
N CYS A 90 0.49 -6.27 -11.49
CA CYS A 90 1.05 -5.74 -10.27
C CYS A 90 2.24 -4.81 -10.50
N LYS A 91 2.32 -3.78 -9.65
CA LYS A 91 3.44 -2.83 -9.60
C LYS A 91 3.77 -2.55 -8.15
N THR A 92 5.01 -2.19 -7.89
CA THR A 92 5.51 -1.90 -6.55
C THR A 92 6.01 -0.48 -6.48
N PHE A 93 5.59 0.24 -5.44
CA PHE A 93 5.91 1.65 -5.22
C PHE A 93 6.56 1.82 -3.86
N LEU A 94 7.52 2.75 -3.78
CA LEU A 94 8.08 3.16 -2.51
C LEU A 94 7.08 4.07 -1.80
N ILE A 95 6.84 3.85 -0.50
CA ILE A 95 5.99 4.74 0.27
C ILE A 95 6.86 5.79 0.94
N ASP A 96 7.16 6.87 0.23
CA ASP A 96 7.93 8.00 0.74
C ASP A 96 7.07 9.27 0.95
N ARG A 97 5.77 9.14 0.73
CA ARG A 97 4.80 10.24 0.83
C ARG A 97 3.41 9.67 1.13
N PRO A 98 2.48 10.48 1.64
CA PRO A 98 1.11 10.02 1.83
C PRO A 98 0.45 9.64 0.50
N LEU A 99 -0.28 8.53 0.49
CA LEU A 99 -1.01 8.09 -0.69
C LEU A 99 -2.30 7.39 -0.29
N VAL A 100 -3.23 7.28 -1.23
CA VAL A 100 -4.49 6.56 -1.06
C VAL A 100 -4.61 5.52 -2.17
N ILE A 101 -4.93 4.29 -1.81
CA ILE A 101 -5.31 3.28 -2.78
C ILE A 101 -6.83 3.22 -2.89
N ASN A 102 -7.32 2.99 -4.09
CA ASN A 102 -8.76 2.88 -4.35
C ASN A 102 -9.31 1.60 -3.72
N ALA A 103 -10.62 1.60 -3.42
CA ALA A 103 -11.31 0.37 -3.08
C ALA A 103 -11.15 -0.64 -4.22
N SER A 104 -11.18 -1.90 -3.89
CA SER A 104 -11.05 -3.03 -4.83
C SER A 104 -9.70 -3.11 -5.54
N VAL A 105 -8.66 -2.54 -4.94
CA VAL A 105 -7.29 -2.70 -5.39
C VAL A 105 -6.57 -3.67 -4.46
N TRP A 106 -5.98 -4.71 -5.03
CA TRP A 106 -5.13 -5.63 -4.27
C TRP A 106 -3.88 -4.91 -3.82
N HIS A 107 -3.49 -5.10 -2.56
CA HIS A 107 -2.32 -4.44 -2.01
C HIS A 107 -1.60 -5.31 -0.98
N GLY A 108 -0.29 -5.16 -0.93
CA GLY A 108 0.57 -5.80 0.04
C GLY A 108 1.73 -4.89 0.41
N LEU A 109 2.28 -5.08 1.60
CA LEU A 109 3.32 -4.21 2.16
C LEU A 109 4.53 -5.03 2.57
N ALA A 110 5.70 -4.42 2.47
CA ALA A 110 6.95 -4.96 2.98
C ALA A 110 7.88 -3.82 3.36
N SER A 111 8.86 -4.13 4.21
CA SER A 111 9.93 -3.22 4.58
C SER A 111 11.27 -3.93 4.39
N PRO A 112 11.87 -3.81 3.20
CA PRO A 112 13.03 -4.66 2.83
C PRO A 112 14.28 -4.46 3.67
N GLY A 113 14.52 -3.25 4.16
CA GLY A 113 15.73 -2.93 4.93
C GLY A 113 15.58 -3.16 6.42
N ALA A 114 14.57 -2.56 7.02
CA ALA A 114 14.32 -2.60 8.46
C ALA A 114 12.83 -2.36 8.69
N ASP A 115 12.35 -2.63 9.90
CA ASP A 115 10.95 -2.40 10.23
C ASP A 115 10.54 -0.96 9.94
N ALA A 116 9.32 -0.81 9.43
CA ALA A 116 8.73 0.49 9.14
C ALA A 116 7.39 0.61 9.86
N ARG A 117 6.87 1.83 9.94
CA ARG A 117 5.55 2.10 10.51
C ARG A 117 4.82 3.10 9.63
N LEU A 118 3.55 2.80 9.39
CA LEU A 118 2.65 3.63 8.62
C LEU A 118 1.46 4.04 9.49
N LEU A 119 0.87 5.18 9.18
CA LEU A 119 -0.45 5.53 9.67
C LEU A 119 -1.45 5.12 8.60
N LEU A 120 -2.44 4.36 8.99
CA LEU A 120 -3.49 3.85 8.13
C LEU A 120 -4.79 4.60 8.41
N VAL A 121 -5.48 5.01 7.36
CA VAL A 121 -6.82 5.61 7.47
C VAL A 121 -7.75 4.87 6.50
N GLU A 122 -8.85 4.35 7.03
CA GLU A 122 -9.85 3.64 6.22
C GLU A 122 -11.20 3.65 6.93
N SER A 123 -12.25 3.12 6.30
CA SER A 123 -13.54 2.93 6.97
C SER A 123 -13.38 2.09 8.22
N LYS A 124 -14.19 2.37 9.22
CA LYS A 124 -14.16 1.59 10.47
C LYS A 124 -14.53 0.13 10.26
N ASP A 125 -15.38 -0.17 9.30
CA ASP A 125 -15.78 -1.51 8.94
C ASP A 125 -15.20 -1.86 7.58
N VAL A 126 -14.36 -2.89 7.53
CA VAL A 126 -13.61 -3.25 6.33
C VAL A 126 -13.97 -4.68 5.92
N ASN A 127 -14.37 -4.83 4.66
CA ASN A 127 -14.50 -6.16 4.06
C ASN A 127 -13.15 -6.57 3.52
N LEU A 128 -12.56 -7.60 4.10
CA LEU A 128 -11.20 -8.02 3.79
C LEU A 128 -11.20 -9.35 3.04
N ILE A 129 -10.53 -9.38 1.90
CA ILE A 129 -10.19 -10.60 1.18
C ILE A 129 -8.66 -10.65 1.13
N LYS A 130 -8.08 -11.80 1.47
CA LYS A 130 -6.64 -11.96 1.51
C LYS A 130 -6.22 -13.19 0.71
N LYS A 131 -5.17 -13.02 -0.09
CA LYS A 131 -4.57 -14.10 -0.88
C LYS A 131 -3.07 -14.16 -0.66
N PRO A 132 -2.49 -15.34 -0.46
CA PRO A 132 -1.04 -15.46 -0.44
C PRO A 132 -0.48 -15.23 -1.85
N ILE A 133 0.73 -14.71 -1.89
CA ILE A 133 1.48 -14.64 -3.16
C ILE A 133 2.09 -16.00 -3.39
N LYS A 134 1.79 -16.59 -4.54
CA LYS A 134 2.42 -17.85 -4.93
C LYS A 134 3.81 -17.56 -5.44
N GLU A 135 4.75 -18.36 -4.97
CA GLU A 135 6.11 -18.32 -5.48
C GLU A 135 6.27 -19.40 -6.54
N ASP A 136 6.92 -19.02 -7.62
CA ASP A 136 7.26 -19.95 -8.70
C ASP A 136 8.56 -20.68 -8.42
#